data_4a5dadde99687d6c6e281cc9b8825548
#
_entry.id   4a5dadde99687d6c6e281cc9b8825548
#
_cell.length_a   1.000
_cell.length_b   1.000
_cell.length_c   1.000
_cell.angle_alpha   90.00
_cell.angle_beta   90.00
_cell.angle_gamma   90.00
#
_symmetry.space_group_name_H-M   'P 1'
#
loop_
_entity.id
_entity.type
_entity.pdbx_description
1 polymer ?
#
loop_
_entity_poly.entity_id
_entity_poly.type
_entity_poly.pdbx_seq_one_letter_code
_entity_poly.pdbx_strand_id
1 'polypeptide(L)' 'IARGELEEGMSADECRLSIGNPVDIQLKKDSRFETWFYNGRTLEFENGTLQRFK' A
#
# COMPACT_ATOMS: atom_id res chain seq x y z
N ILE A 1 9.63 12.74 0.23
CA ILE A 1 8.66 11.92 -0.55
C ILE A 1 7.71 12.86 -1.29
N ALA A 2 7.59 12.69 -2.59
CA ALA A 2 6.64 13.47 -3.37
C ALA A 2 5.23 12.94 -3.13
N ARG A 3 4.27 13.86 -2.97
CA ARG A 3 2.89 13.48 -2.70
C ARG A 3 2.26 12.82 -3.92
N GLY A 4 1.49 11.75 -3.66
CA GLY A 4 0.79 11.05 -4.71
C GLY A 4 1.64 10.12 -5.54
N GLU A 5 2.91 10.02 -5.24
CA GLU A 5 3.82 9.13 -5.95
C GLU A 5 4.06 7.86 -5.16
N LEU A 6 4.13 6.75 -5.87
CA LEU A 6 4.37 5.45 -5.27
C LEU A 6 5.55 4.80 -5.95
N GLU A 7 6.34 4.08 -5.16
CA GLU A 7 7.48 3.32 -5.67
C GLU A 7 7.52 1.98 -4.98
N GLU A 8 7.94 0.97 -5.71
CA GLU A 8 8.15 -0.35 -5.11
C GLU A 8 9.22 -0.23 -4.04
N GLY A 9 8.98 -0.90 -2.92
CA GLY A 9 9.90 -0.84 -1.80
C GLY A 9 9.52 0.18 -0.74
N MET A 10 8.51 1.01 -1.00
CA MET A 10 8.05 1.97 0.01
C MET A 10 7.42 1.24 1.19
N SER A 11 7.61 1.78 2.38
CA SER A 11 6.94 1.23 3.55
C SER A 11 5.47 1.64 3.56
N ALA A 12 4.67 0.94 4.39
CA ALA A 12 3.26 1.28 4.54
C ALA A 12 3.08 2.72 5.03
N ASP A 13 3.92 3.15 5.97
CA ASP A 13 3.84 4.50 6.48
C ASP A 13 4.13 5.54 5.40
N GLU A 14 5.12 5.27 4.56
CA GLU A 14 5.44 6.17 3.46
C GLU A 14 4.28 6.28 2.47
N CYS A 15 3.62 5.17 2.20
CA CYS A 15 2.46 5.20 1.31
C CYS A 15 1.32 6.02 1.90
N ARG A 16 1.09 5.93 3.20
CA ARG A 16 0.07 6.74 3.86
C ARG A 16 0.39 8.22 3.80
N LEU A 17 1.66 8.56 3.97
CA LEU A 17 2.08 9.95 3.88
C LEU A 17 1.92 10.49 2.47
N SER A 18 2.10 9.63 1.48
CA SER A 18 2.04 10.03 0.08
C SER A 18 0.61 10.17 -0.43
N ILE A 19 -0.24 9.19 -0.18
CA ILE A 19 -1.59 9.15 -0.77
C ILE A 19 -2.71 9.04 0.26
N GLY A 20 -2.37 9.06 1.53
CA GLY A 20 -3.37 9.02 2.60
C GLY A 20 -3.76 7.61 2.99
N ASN A 21 -4.79 7.50 3.82
CA ASN A 21 -5.24 6.22 4.32
C ASN A 21 -6.07 5.49 3.27
N PRO A 22 -5.97 4.16 3.21
CA PRO A 22 -6.79 3.38 2.28
C PRO A 22 -8.25 3.35 2.71
N VAL A 23 -9.12 3.10 1.73
CA VAL A 23 -10.55 2.92 2.00
C VAL A 23 -10.76 1.59 2.73
N ASP A 24 -10.01 0.58 2.35
CA ASP A 24 -10.13 -0.75 2.94
C ASP A 24 -8.78 -1.46 2.88
N ILE A 25 -8.58 -2.39 3.78
CA ILE A 25 -7.36 -3.20 3.84
C ILE A 25 -7.78 -4.65 3.99
N GLN A 26 -7.21 -5.52 3.15
CA GLN A 26 -7.40 -6.96 3.26
C GLN A 26 -6.09 -7.62 3.60
N LEU A 27 -6.12 -8.50 4.59
CA LEU A 27 -4.94 -9.26 5.00
C LEU A 27 -5.07 -10.68 4.50
N LYS A 28 -3.97 -11.22 4.00
CA LYS A 28 -3.92 -12.62 3.58
C LYS A 28 -3.75 -13.52 4.80
N LYS A 29 -3.99 -14.82 4.60
CA LYS A 29 -3.97 -15.80 5.68
C LYS A 29 -2.69 -15.82 6.49
N ASP A 30 -1.55 -15.69 5.86
CA ASP A 30 -0.26 -15.74 6.55
C ASP A 30 0.21 -14.39 7.02
N SER A 31 -0.65 -13.38 6.96
CA SER A 31 -0.40 -12.04 7.50
C SER A 31 0.81 -11.33 6.91
N ARG A 32 1.44 -11.97 5.93
CA ARG A 32 2.61 -11.41 5.27
C ARG A 32 2.23 -10.44 4.17
N PHE A 33 1.07 -10.67 3.56
CA PHE A 33 0.59 -9.89 2.43
C PHE A 33 -0.61 -9.07 2.84
N GLU A 34 -0.64 -7.82 2.39
CA GLU A 34 -1.77 -6.92 2.59
C GLU A 34 -2.15 -6.31 1.26
N THR A 35 -3.44 -6.16 1.05
CA THR A 35 -3.94 -5.45 -0.13
C THR A 35 -4.72 -4.23 0.36
N TRP A 36 -4.31 -3.06 -0.08
CA TRP A 36 -4.94 -1.81 0.29
C TRP A 36 -5.77 -1.31 -0.88
N PHE A 37 -6.98 -0.93 -0.60
CA PHE A 37 -7.90 -0.44 -1.63
C PHE A 37 -8.12 1.04 -1.48
N TYR A 38 -7.95 1.75 -2.57
CA TYR A 38 -8.26 3.17 -2.67
C TYR A 38 -9.27 3.35 -3.80
N ASN A 39 -9.87 4.53 -3.88
CA ASN A 39 -10.77 4.82 -4.99
C ASN A 39 -9.99 4.83 -6.31
N GLY A 40 -10.20 3.78 -7.11
CA GLY A 40 -9.54 3.66 -8.40
C GLY A 40 -8.11 3.17 -8.34
N ARG A 41 -7.66 2.69 -7.20
CA ARG A 41 -6.27 2.27 -7.04
C ARG A 41 -6.17 1.10 -6.06
N THR A 42 -5.24 0.21 -6.31
CA THR A 42 -4.98 -0.94 -5.44
C THR A 42 -3.49 -1.05 -5.18
N LEU A 43 -3.13 -1.24 -3.93
CA LEU A 43 -1.73 -1.43 -3.54
C LEU A 43 -1.57 -2.80 -2.91
N GLU A 44 -0.45 -3.47 -3.21
CA GLU A 44 -0.14 -4.77 -2.62
C GLU A 44 1.17 -4.67 -1.85
N PHE A 45 1.12 -5.09 -0.60
CA PHE A 45 2.27 -5.04 0.29
C PHE A 45 2.69 -6.44 0.69
N GLU A 46 3.98 -6.59 0.90
CA GLU A 46 4.55 -7.82 1.47
C GLU A 46 5.49 -7.40 2.59
N ASN A 47 5.26 -7.93 3.80
CA ASN A 47 6.05 -7.61 4.98
C ASN A 47 6.11 -6.10 5.25
N GLY A 48 4.99 -5.40 4.98
CA GLY A 48 4.92 -3.97 5.20
C GLY A 48 5.60 -3.13 4.15
N THR A 49 6.03 -3.74 3.06
CA THR A 49 6.72 -3.07 1.96
C THR A 49 5.90 -3.16 0.69
N LEU A 50 5.77 -2.06 -0.02
CA LEU A 50 4.99 -2.02 -1.26
C LEU A 50 5.66 -2.87 -2.34
N GLN A 51 4.92 -3.85 -2.85
CA GLN A 51 5.41 -4.72 -3.91
C GLN A 51 4.85 -4.33 -5.27
N ARG A 52 3.56 -4.00 -5.31
CA ARG A 52 2.87 -3.64 -6.54
C ARG A 52 1.83 -2.58 -6.26
N PHE A 53 1.53 -1.83 -7.29
CA PHE A 53 0.43 -0.88 -7.21
C PHE A 53 -0.15 -0.67 -8.61
N LYS A 54 -1.42 -0.33 -8.64
CA LYS A 54 -2.12 -0.09 -9.91
C LYS A 54 -2.81 1.25 -9.88
#